data_8192c069aebfc044a06275fa3b40e002
#
_entry.id   8192c069aebfc044a06275fa3b40e002
#
_cell.length_a   1.000
_cell.length_b   1.000
_cell.length_c   1.000
_cell.angle_alpha   90.00
_cell.angle_beta   90.00
_cell.angle_gamma   90.00
#
_symmetry.space_group_name_H-M   'P 1'
#
loop_
_entity.id
_entity.type
_entity.pdbx_description
1 polymer ?
#
loop_
_entity_poly.entity_id
_entity_poly.type
_entity_poly.pdbx_seq_one_letter_code
_entity_poly.pdbx_strand_id
1 'polypeptide(L)'
;MAKVFVYDAYTNKFYKYNLSENDPMPYSYGNTMRLREFRGSSNSQTLWTTVAAMEAWNLTRRRYGKGIYIGYAYKRIWEGGHGTTSQHYAGVSFDVGQNVSSAERVRIRDAAVATKAWGYVEPISMTPRWVHFDRRYGTAACSGVGYPTVRRNSRNTYVLILQDGLNYLIYFLLLTGKQRKQAISKNFLRFDCFYGIPCLC
;
A
#
# COMPACT_ATOMS: atom_id res chain seq x y z
N MET A 1 -18.36 3.30 7.54
CA MET A 1 -17.05 3.36 8.28
C MET A 1 -16.19 2.19 7.85
N ALA A 2 -14.90 2.40 7.70
CA ALA A 2 -13.93 1.35 7.42
C ALA A 2 -13.06 1.04 8.63
N LYS A 3 -12.57 -0.20 8.70
CA LYS A 3 -11.58 -0.64 9.68
C LYS A 3 -10.17 -0.38 9.13
N VAL A 4 -9.36 0.37 9.85
CA VAL A 4 -7.96 0.62 9.49
C VAL A 4 -7.07 0.00 10.56
N PHE A 5 -6.20 -0.91 10.13
CA PHE A 5 -5.18 -1.50 10.99
C PHE A 5 -3.84 -0.81 10.74
N VAL A 6 -3.23 -0.30 11.79
CA VAL A 6 -1.91 0.33 11.71
C VAL A 6 -0.93 -0.51 12.49
N TYR A 7 0.08 -1.04 11.80
CA TYR A 7 1.16 -1.79 12.41
C TYR A 7 2.23 -0.84 12.93
N ASP A 8 2.56 -0.99 14.19
CA ASP A 8 3.68 -0.33 14.84
C ASP A 8 4.81 -1.35 15.08
N ALA A 9 5.92 -1.15 14.38
CA ALA A 9 7.07 -2.05 14.48
C ALA A 9 7.80 -1.93 15.83
N TYR A 10 7.72 -0.78 16.49
CA TYR A 10 8.36 -0.57 17.79
C TYR A 10 7.69 -1.40 18.89
N THR A 11 6.36 -1.35 18.95
CA THR A 11 5.57 -2.13 19.92
C THR A 11 5.26 -3.54 19.44
N ASN A 12 5.52 -3.86 18.17
CA ASN A 12 5.13 -5.09 17.48
C ASN A 12 3.62 -5.39 17.60
N LYS A 13 2.78 -4.35 17.49
CA LYS A 13 1.32 -4.44 17.63
C LYS A 13 0.58 -3.81 16.45
N PHE A 14 -0.64 -4.28 16.23
CA PHE A 14 -1.62 -3.62 15.39
C PHE A 14 -2.58 -2.80 16.25
N TYR A 15 -2.79 -1.56 15.85
CA TYR A 15 -3.83 -0.69 16.38
C TYR A 15 -4.97 -0.61 15.38
N LYS A 16 -6.21 -0.74 15.87
CA LYS A 16 -7.42 -0.72 15.05
C LYS A 16 -8.16 0.59 15.22
N TYR A 17 -8.53 1.19 14.11
CA TYR A 17 -9.34 2.41 14.03
C TYR A 17 -10.58 2.14 13.18
N ASN A 18 -11.72 2.77 13.53
CA ASN A 18 -12.92 2.80 12.71
C ASN A 18 -13.07 4.22 12.19
N LEU A 19 -12.96 4.41 10.89
CA LEU A 19 -12.90 5.73 10.26
C LEU A 19 -13.98 5.90 9.22
N SER A 20 -14.50 7.12 9.12
CA SER A 20 -15.31 7.61 8.00
C SER A 20 -14.41 8.15 6.89
N GLU A 21 -14.94 8.33 5.69
CA GLU A 21 -14.12 8.75 4.52
C GLU A 21 -13.40 10.10 4.72
N ASN A 22 -13.99 11.00 5.49
CA ASN A 22 -13.43 12.33 5.75
C ASN A 22 -12.54 12.39 7.00
N ASP A 23 -12.47 11.30 7.77
CA ASP A 23 -11.62 11.27 8.95
C ASP A 23 -10.14 11.25 8.54
N PRO A 24 -9.27 11.88 9.33
CA PRO A 24 -7.84 11.81 9.10
C PRO A 24 -7.33 10.39 9.29
N MET A 25 -6.38 9.99 8.46
CA MET A 25 -5.65 8.73 8.67
C MET A 25 -4.89 8.80 10.01
N PRO A 26 -4.85 7.68 10.76
CA PRO A 26 -4.08 7.62 12.00
C PRO A 26 -2.62 8.02 11.75
N TYR A 27 -2.03 8.74 12.69
CA TYR A 27 -0.67 9.28 12.58
C TYR A 27 -0.46 10.31 11.45
N SER A 28 -1.50 10.74 10.75
CA SER A 28 -1.42 11.86 9.80
C SER A 28 -1.55 13.19 10.54
N TYR A 29 -0.48 13.66 11.12
CA TYR A 29 -0.45 14.92 11.87
C TYR A 29 -0.86 16.12 11.01
N GLY A 30 -1.80 16.92 11.51
CA GLY A 30 -2.30 18.08 10.79
C GLY A 30 -3.25 17.75 9.62
N ASN A 31 -3.94 16.61 9.67
CA ASN A 31 -4.92 16.17 8.66
C ASN A 31 -4.32 16.14 7.23
N THR A 32 -3.08 15.70 7.10
CA THR A 32 -2.36 15.68 5.84
C THR A 32 -2.85 14.62 4.86
N MET A 33 -3.65 13.65 5.33
CA MET A 33 -4.27 12.59 4.55
C MET A 33 -5.58 12.16 5.20
N ARG A 34 -6.64 12.02 4.42
CA ARG A 34 -7.94 11.46 4.84
C ARG A 34 -8.05 10.01 4.41
N LEU A 35 -8.94 9.25 5.07
CA LEU A 35 -9.21 7.86 4.71
C LEU A 35 -9.51 7.69 3.22
N ARG A 36 -10.38 8.52 2.64
CA ARG A 36 -10.75 8.46 1.21
C ARG A 36 -9.55 8.60 0.27
N GLU A 37 -8.55 9.42 0.64
CA GLU A 37 -7.34 9.62 -0.15
C GLU A 37 -6.43 8.39 -0.07
N PHE A 38 -6.31 7.79 1.12
CA PHE A 38 -5.57 6.55 1.30
C PHE A 38 -6.26 5.36 0.65
N ARG A 39 -7.57 5.23 0.79
CA ARG A 39 -8.37 4.17 0.16
C ARG A 39 -8.31 4.24 -1.36
N GLY A 40 -8.41 5.45 -1.95
CA GLY A 40 -8.49 5.66 -3.38
C GLY A 40 -9.64 4.86 -4.01
N SER A 41 -9.34 4.08 -5.03
CA SER A 41 -10.32 3.26 -5.76
C SER A 41 -10.59 1.88 -5.15
N SER A 42 -9.99 1.54 -4.00
CA SER A 42 -10.25 0.26 -3.32
C SER A 42 -11.68 0.21 -2.77
N ASN A 43 -12.38 -0.90 -2.99
CA ASN A 43 -13.71 -1.16 -2.42
C ASN A 43 -13.65 -1.77 -1.02
N SER A 44 -12.45 -1.97 -0.47
CA SER A 44 -12.27 -2.65 0.81
C SER A 44 -12.81 -1.83 1.98
N GLN A 45 -13.52 -2.49 2.89
CA GLN A 45 -13.92 -1.94 4.19
C GLN A 45 -12.86 -2.22 5.28
N THR A 46 -11.77 -2.91 4.92
CA THR A 46 -10.66 -3.18 5.81
C THR A 46 -9.35 -2.80 5.11
N LEU A 47 -8.66 -1.84 5.69
CA LEU A 47 -7.38 -1.33 5.17
C LEU A 47 -6.30 -1.53 6.22
N TRP A 48 -5.06 -1.45 5.80
CA TRP A 48 -3.91 -1.48 6.69
C TRP A 48 -2.77 -0.60 6.18
N THR A 49 -1.95 -0.16 7.12
CA THR A 49 -0.72 0.60 6.88
C THR A 49 0.23 0.41 8.06
N THR A 50 1.32 1.18 8.10
CA THR A 50 2.27 1.19 9.21
C THR A 50 2.44 2.60 9.77
N VAL A 51 2.79 2.71 11.05
CA VAL A 51 3.20 3.99 11.67
C VAL A 51 4.32 4.61 10.85
N ALA A 52 5.34 3.84 10.49
CA ALA A 52 6.50 4.33 9.73
C ALA A 52 6.13 4.92 8.36
N ALA A 53 5.15 4.34 7.64
CA ALA A 53 4.68 4.90 6.37
C ALA A 53 3.94 6.23 6.57
N MET A 54 3.09 6.33 7.59
CA MET A 54 2.38 7.56 7.92
C MET A 54 3.32 8.68 8.38
N GLU A 55 4.33 8.35 9.16
CA GLU A 55 5.36 9.32 9.59
C GLU A 55 6.21 9.81 8.41
N ALA A 56 6.64 8.90 7.53
CA ALA A 56 7.36 9.27 6.31
C ALA A 56 6.52 10.19 5.42
N TRP A 57 5.22 9.92 5.28
CA TRP A 57 4.27 10.80 4.61
C TRP A 57 4.24 12.20 5.23
N ASN A 58 4.09 12.29 6.56
CA ASN A 58 4.02 13.58 7.27
C ASN A 58 5.31 14.39 7.11
N LEU A 59 6.47 13.73 7.19
CA LEU A 59 7.77 14.37 6.96
C LEU A 59 7.85 14.95 5.55
N THR A 60 7.44 14.17 4.55
CA THR A 60 7.42 14.60 3.14
C THR A 60 6.49 15.80 2.94
N ARG A 61 5.26 15.72 3.48
CA ARG A 61 4.27 16.81 3.41
C ARG A 61 4.78 18.11 4.05
N ARG A 62 5.39 18.02 5.23
CA ARG A 62 5.96 19.18 5.91
C ARG A 62 7.12 19.79 5.11
N ARG A 63 8.00 18.95 4.59
CA ARG A 63 9.16 19.40 3.83
C ARG A 63 8.78 20.04 2.50
N TYR A 64 7.78 19.48 1.83
CA TYR A 64 7.26 20.04 0.58
C TYR A 64 6.47 21.35 0.82
N GLY A 65 5.85 21.50 1.97
CA GLY A 65 5.16 22.72 2.42
C GLY A 65 3.78 22.96 1.79
N LYS A 66 3.29 22.09 0.90
CA LYS A 66 2.01 22.22 0.19
C LYS A 66 1.20 20.93 0.24
N GLY A 67 -0.06 20.97 -0.21
CA GLY A 67 -0.90 19.81 -0.49
C GLY A 67 -0.22 18.90 -1.52
N ILE A 68 -0.23 17.58 -1.29
CA ILE A 68 0.19 16.58 -2.26
C ILE A 68 -1.04 15.76 -2.63
N TYR A 69 -1.39 15.77 -3.93
CA TYR A 69 -2.45 14.92 -4.44
C TYR A 69 -2.00 13.45 -4.43
N ILE A 70 -2.81 12.58 -3.86
CA ILE A 70 -2.60 11.13 -3.81
C ILE A 70 -3.46 10.53 -4.92
N GLY A 71 -2.81 10.05 -5.98
CA GLY A 71 -3.52 9.35 -7.05
C GLY A 71 -3.74 7.89 -6.71
N TYR A 72 -2.80 7.30 -5.94
CA TYR A 72 -2.90 5.91 -5.55
C TYR A 72 -2.09 5.63 -4.27
N ALA A 73 -2.69 4.92 -3.30
CA ALA A 73 -1.98 4.51 -2.09
C ALA A 73 -2.26 3.05 -1.71
N TYR A 74 -3.50 2.61 -1.67
CA TYR A 74 -3.87 1.31 -1.12
C TYR A 74 -4.71 0.47 -2.08
N LYS A 75 -4.49 -0.85 -2.06
CA LYS A 75 -5.36 -1.84 -2.68
C LYS A 75 -5.22 -3.21 -2.01
N ARG A 76 -6.26 -4.03 -2.12
CA ARG A 76 -6.18 -5.44 -1.73
C ARG A 76 -5.55 -6.23 -2.88
N ILE A 77 -4.80 -7.28 -2.55
CA ILE A 77 -4.10 -8.08 -3.55
C ILE A 77 -5.06 -8.68 -4.60
N TRP A 78 -6.25 -9.10 -4.19
CA TRP A 78 -7.27 -9.64 -5.08
C TRP A 78 -8.00 -8.58 -5.94
N GLU A 79 -7.89 -7.31 -5.63
CA GLU A 79 -8.38 -6.23 -6.50
C GLU A 79 -7.45 -6.04 -7.72
N GLY A 80 -6.21 -6.52 -7.66
CA GLY A 80 -5.26 -6.48 -8.74
C GLY A 80 -4.80 -5.07 -9.15
N GLY A 81 -4.26 -4.95 -10.36
CA GLY A 81 -3.84 -3.67 -10.94
C GLY A 81 -2.37 -3.32 -10.75
N HIS A 82 -1.64 -4.03 -9.89
CA HIS A 82 -0.20 -3.92 -9.68
C HIS A 82 0.49 -5.28 -9.79
N GLY A 83 1.83 -5.28 -9.82
CA GLY A 83 2.63 -6.49 -9.72
C GLY A 83 2.38 -7.22 -8.40
N THR A 84 2.62 -8.53 -8.37
CA THR A 84 2.29 -9.42 -7.24
C THR A 84 2.98 -9.03 -5.93
N THR A 85 4.12 -8.35 -5.99
CA THR A 85 4.90 -7.88 -4.84
C THR A 85 4.80 -6.37 -4.61
N SER A 86 3.73 -5.74 -5.11
CA SER A 86 3.52 -4.30 -4.97
C SER A 86 3.36 -3.87 -3.53
N GLN A 87 4.07 -2.83 -3.14
CA GLN A 87 4.01 -2.24 -1.79
C GLN A 87 2.66 -1.53 -1.51
N HIS A 88 1.85 -1.27 -2.54
CA HIS A 88 0.48 -0.79 -2.38
C HIS A 88 -0.41 -1.81 -1.66
N TYR A 89 -0.18 -3.11 -1.88
CA TYR A 89 -0.90 -4.16 -1.16
C TYR A 89 -0.50 -4.24 0.33
N ALA A 90 0.71 -3.80 0.66
CA ALA A 90 1.14 -3.67 2.05
C ALA A 90 0.63 -2.38 2.72
N GLY A 91 0.05 -1.45 1.95
CA GLY A 91 -0.40 -0.15 2.44
C GLY A 91 0.74 0.78 2.85
N VAL A 92 1.91 0.63 2.23
CA VAL A 92 3.11 1.40 2.59
C VAL A 92 3.70 2.20 1.43
N SER A 93 3.00 2.30 0.30
CA SER A 93 3.45 3.04 -0.87
C SER A 93 2.41 4.05 -1.36
N PHE A 94 2.91 5.07 -2.06
CA PHE A 94 2.12 6.20 -2.55
C PHE A 94 2.58 6.59 -3.95
N ASP A 95 1.63 6.71 -4.87
CA ASP A 95 1.77 7.34 -6.16
C ASP A 95 1.09 8.71 -6.11
N VAL A 96 1.86 9.76 -6.26
CA VAL A 96 1.41 11.12 -5.99
C VAL A 96 1.74 12.09 -7.11
N GLY A 97 1.09 13.26 -7.11
CA GLY A 97 1.45 14.37 -7.98
C GLY A 97 1.04 14.18 -9.44
N GLN A 98 0.04 13.35 -9.74
CA GLN A 98 -0.47 13.17 -11.10
C GLN A 98 -1.11 14.45 -11.66
N ASN A 99 -1.56 15.34 -10.79
CA ASN A 99 -2.28 16.58 -11.13
C ASN A 99 -1.37 17.83 -11.20
N VAL A 100 -0.05 17.67 -11.11
CA VAL A 100 0.89 18.79 -11.14
C VAL A 100 1.90 18.66 -12.28
N SER A 101 2.64 19.75 -12.56
CA SER A 101 3.68 19.81 -13.59
C SER A 101 4.85 18.85 -13.28
N SER A 102 5.65 18.53 -14.29
CA SER A 102 6.86 17.72 -14.11
C SER A 102 7.86 18.37 -13.15
N ALA A 103 8.02 19.69 -13.22
CA ALA A 103 8.88 20.43 -12.30
C ALA A 103 8.41 20.32 -10.84
N GLU A 104 7.09 20.36 -10.62
CA GLU A 104 6.54 20.22 -9.27
C GLU A 104 6.65 18.78 -8.77
N ARG A 105 6.53 17.76 -9.64
CA ARG A 105 6.83 16.36 -9.29
C ARG A 105 8.27 16.16 -8.84
N VAL A 106 9.23 16.80 -9.51
CA VAL A 106 10.63 16.78 -9.07
C VAL A 106 10.76 17.33 -7.65
N ARG A 107 10.11 18.46 -7.33
CA ARG A 107 10.13 19.05 -5.98
C ARG A 107 9.51 18.12 -4.92
N ILE A 108 8.40 17.44 -5.25
CA ILE A 108 7.78 16.45 -4.34
C ILE A 108 8.76 15.29 -4.09
N ARG A 109 9.37 14.76 -5.17
CA ARG A 109 10.37 13.69 -5.08
C ARG A 109 11.57 14.10 -4.23
N ASP A 110 12.13 15.26 -4.47
CA ASP A 110 13.30 15.75 -3.73
C ASP A 110 12.96 15.99 -2.25
N ALA A 111 11.75 16.46 -1.95
CA ALA A 111 11.25 16.53 -0.59
C ALA A 111 11.19 15.14 0.06
N ALA A 112 10.68 14.12 -0.64
CA ALA A 112 10.64 12.75 -0.13
C ALA A 112 12.05 12.19 0.11
N VAL A 113 12.96 12.31 -0.85
CA VAL A 113 14.36 11.86 -0.73
C VAL A 113 15.05 12.53 0.46
N ALA A 114 14.88 13.84 0.60
CA ALA A 114 15.54 14.62 1.66
C ALA A 114 15.03 14.28 3.07
N THR A 115 13.87 13.63 3.23
CA THR A 115 13.42 13.16 4.55
C THR A 115 14.23 11.98 5.06
N LYS A 116 14.81 11.18 4.17
CA LYS A 116 15.46 9.89 4.47
C LYS A 116 14.54 8.90 5.20
N ALA A 117 13.22 9.13 5.15
CA ALA A 117 12.24 8.33 5.86
C ALA A 117 11.66 7.17 5.01
N TRP A 118 11.81 7.24 3.70
CA TRP A 118 11.34 6.21 2.78
C TRP A 118 12.36 5.10 2.58
N GLY A 119 11.89 3.88 2.39
CA GLY A 119 12.72 2.75 2.00
C GLY A 119 13.12 2.81 0.53
N TYR A 120 12.25 3.38 -0.30
CA TYR A 120 12.50 3.60 -1.73
C TYR A 120 11.77 4.86 -2.21
N VAL A 121 12.44 5.64 -3.04
CA VAL A 121 11.86 6.75 -3.80
C VAL A 121 12.27 6.53 -5.26
N GLU A 122 11.30 6.32 -6.12
CA GLU A 122 11.56 5.96 -7.51
C GLU A 122 12.16 7.13 -8.29
N PRO A 123 13.15 6.87 -9.17
CA PRO A 123 13.67 7.89 -10.09
C PRO A 123 12.57 8.43 -11.00
N ILE A 124 12.56 9.74 -11.21
CA ILE A 124 11.52 10.40 -12.03
C ILE A 124 11.48 9.88 -13.48
N SER A 125 12.59 9.35 -13.97
CA SER A 125 12.67 8.73 -15.30
C SER A 125 11.84 7.48 -15.43
N MET A 126 11.60 6.75 -14.33
CA MET A 126 10.78 5.52 -14.31
C MET A 126 9.29 5.85 -14.19
N THR A 127 8.95 6.94 -13.49
CA THR A 127 7.56 7.37 -13.28
C THR A 127 7.36 8.85 -13.66
N PRO A 128 7.50 9.21 -14.96
CA PRO A 128 7.49 10.63 -15.37
C PRO A 128 6.15 11.34 -15.14
N ARG A 129 5.05 10.60 -14.96
CA ARG A 129 3.71 11.14 -14.76
C ARG A 129 3.24 11.20 -13.30
N TRP A 130 3.99 10.59 -12.37
CA TRP A 130 3.75 10.61 -10.93
C TRP A 130 5.06 10.48 -10.17
N VAL A 131 5.01 10.57 -8.87
CA VAL A 131 6.14 10.27 -7.97
C VAL A 131 5.74 9.05 -7.15
N HIS A 132 6.55 7.99 -7.21
CA HIS A 132 6.39 6.82 -6.37
C HIS A 132 7.39 6.84 -5.22
N PHE A 133 6.91 6.57 -4.02
CA PHE A 133 7.73 6.29 -2.85
C PHE A 133 7.05 5.29 -1.93
N ASP A 134 7.85 4.48 -1.28
CA ASP A 134 7.34 3.47 -0.34
C ASP A 134 8.23 3.28 0.89
N ARG A 135 7.59 2.81 1.95
CA ARG A 135 8.25 2.43 3.21
C ARG A 135 8.30 0.91 3.32
N ARG A 136 8.92 0.25 2.31
CA ARG A 136 9.11 -1.19 2.29
C ARG A 136 9.93 -1.67 3.47
N TYR A 137 9.75 -2.91 3.85
CA TYR A 137 10.56 -3.57 4.86
C TYR A 137 11.92 -3.97 4.27
N GLY A 138 13.02 -3.60 4.98
CA GLY A 138 14.37 -3.91 4.53
C GLY A 138 15.03 -2.80 3.70
N THR A 139 16.23 -3.07 3.21
CA THR A 139 17.02 -2.12 2.40
C THR A 139 16.43 -1.94 1.02
N ALA A 140 16.38 -0.72 0.58
CA ALA A 140 15.86 -0.30 -0.71
C ALA A 140 16.77 -0.69 -1.87
N ALA A 141 16.93 -1.95 -2.15
CA ALA A 141 17.58 -2.33 -3.38
C ALA A 141 16.51 -2.77 -4.38
N CYS A 142 16.32 -1.99 -5.42
CA CYS A 142 15.63 -2.27 -6.67
C CYS A 142 14.21 -2.87 -6.62
N SER A 143 13.48 -2.60 -7.68
CA SER A 143 12.13 -3.12 -8.00
C SER A 143 11.98 -4.65 -8.00
N GLY A 144 13.06 -5.40 -7.83
CA GLY A 144 13.07 -6.86 -7.79
C GLY A 144 13.05 -7.47 -6.38
N VAL A 145 13.11 -6.66 -5.33
CA VAL A 145 13.02 -7.20 -3.96
C VAL A 145 11.56 -7.48 -3.65
N GLY A 146 11.20 -8.74 -3.58
CA GLY A 146 9.88 -9.21 -3.19
C GLY A 146 9.50 -8.83 -1.75
N TYR A 147 8.41 -9.40 -1.26
CA TYR A 147 8.02 -9.24 0.14
C TYR A 147 9.02 -9.95 1.07
N PRO A 148 9.15 -9.49 2.32
CA PRO A 148 9.96 -10.17 3.31
C PRO A 148 9.38 -11.57 3.58
N THR A 149 10.24 -12.50 3.94
CA THR A 149 9.82 -13.84 4.38
C THR A 149 8.90 -13.72 5.60
N VAL A 150 7.71 -14.34 5.51
CA VAL A 150 6.74 -14.43 6.61
C VAL A 150 6.88 -15.79 7.27
N ARG A 151 7.01 -15.83 8.59
CA ARG A 151 7.14 -17.04 9.38
C ARG A 151 6.04 -17.12 10.43
N ARG A 152 5.87 -18.26 11.09
CA ARG A 152 5.01 -18.38 12.27
C ARG A 152 5.36 -17.27 13.28
N ASN A 153 4.36 -16.60 13.81
CA ASN A 153 4.46 -15.46 14.72
C ASN A 153 4.95 -14.13 14.10
N SER A 154 5.22 -14.06 12.78
CA SER A 154 5.44 -12.77 12.13
C SER A 154 4.24 -11.85 12.29
N ARG A 155 4.50 -10.56 12.56
CA ARG A 155 3.48 -9.51 12.64
C ARG A 155 3.92 -8.32 11.79
N ASN A 156 3.24 -8.08 10.70
CA ASN A 156 3.42 -6.92 9.82
C ASN A 156 2.31 -6.89 8.77
N THR A 157 2.28 -5.87 7.94
CA THR A 157 1.25 -5.76 6.88
C THR A 157 1.40 -6.82 5.78
N TYR A 158 2.56 -7.42 5.60
CA TYR A 158 2.75 -8.52 4.63
C TYR A 158 2.07 -9.83 5.09
N VAL A 159 1.97 -10.05 6.40
CA VAL A 159 1.13 -11.14 6.95
C VAL A 159 -0.34 -10.92 6.58
N LEU A 160 -0.82 -9.66 6.65
CA LEU A 160 -2.19 -9.34 6.28
C LEU A 160 -2.44 -9.57 4.79
N ILE A 161 -1.48 -9.26 3.91
CA ILE A 161 -1.59 -9.58 2.48
C ILE A 161 -1.74 -11.08 2.26
N LEU A 162 -0.90 -11.89 2.92
CA LEU A 162 -0.95 -13.35 2.80
C LEU A 162 -2.29 -13.91 3.29
N GLN A 163 -2.72 -13.50 4.47
CA GLN A 163 -4.01 -13.92 5.05
C GLN A 163 -5.19 -13.51 4.17
N ASP A 164 -5.14 -12.30 3.64
CA ASP A 164 -6.18 -11.78 2.76
C ASP A 164 -6.28 -12.57 1.44
N GLY A 165 -5.14 -12.82 0.80
CA GLY A 165 -5.06 -13.62 -0.42
C GLY A 165 -5.54 -15.06 -0.20
N LEU A 166 -5.16 -15.71 0.90
CA LEU A 166 -5.60 -17.05 1.26
C LEU A 166 -7.11 -17.10 1.53
N ASN A 167 -7.64 -16.15 2.30
CA ASN A 167 -9.08 -16.07 2.57
C ASN A 167 -9.88 -15.89 1.28
N TYR A 168 -9.40 -15.05 0.37
CA TYR A 168 -10.03 -14.84 -0.92
C TYR A 168 -10.00 -16.11 -1.79
N LEU A 169 -8.87 -16.82 -1.81
CA LEU A 169 -8.74 -18.10 -2.52
C LEU A 169 -9.69 -19.17 -1.96
N ILE A 170 -9.75 -19.33 -0.65
CA ILE A 170 -10.65 -20.27 0.03
C ILE A 170 -12.10 -19.93 -0.34
N TYR A 171 -12.51 -18.67 -0.21
CA TYR A 171 -13.84 -18.24 -0.61
C TYR A 171 -14.15 -18.60 -2.07
N PHE A 172 -13.22 -18.33 -2.98
CA PHE A 172 -13.36 -18.66 -4.40
C PHE A 172 -13.52 -20.17 -4.65
N LEU A 173 -12.76 -21.01 -3.94
CA LEU A 173 -12.86 -22.46 -4.04
C LEU A 173 -14.21 -23.00 -3.55
N LEU A 174 -14.84 -22.32 -2.61
CA LEU A 174 -16.16 -22.68 -2.08
C LEU A 174 -17.34 -22.25 -2.99
N LEU A 175 -17.10 -21.39 -3.98
CA LEU A 175 -18.12 -20.97 -4.93
C LEU A 175 -18.57 -22.12 -5.82
N THR A 176 -19.85 -22.13 -6.20
CA THR A 176 -20.39 -23.04 -7.22
C THR A 176 -19.84 -22.71 -8.62
N GLY A 177 -19.93 -23.66 -9.55
CA GLY A 177 -19.44 -23.46 -10.92
C GLY A 177 -20.01 -22.23 -11.64
N LYS A 178 -21.30 -21.87 -11.41
CA LYS A 178 -21.93 -20.67 -11.96
C LYS A 178 -21.34 -19.40 -11.32
N GLN A 179 -21.16 -19.39 -10.02
CA GLN A 179 -20.55 -18.26 -9.30
C GLN A 179 -19.09 -18.05 -9.67
N ARG A 180 -18.31 -19.15 -9.87
CA ARG A 180 -16.92 -19.10 -10.36
C ARG A 180 -16.83 -18.42 -11.72
N LYS A 181 -17.69 -18.80 -12.68
CA LYS A 181 -17.72 -18.18 -14.02
C LYS A 181 -17.96 -16.68 -13.93
N GLN A 182 -18.87 -16.24 -13.06
CA GLN A 182 -19.18 -14.82 -12.85
C GLN A 182 -18.01 -14.08 -12.16
N ALA A 183 -17.31 -14.71 -11.22
CA ALA A 183 -16.12 -14.15 -10.58
C ALA A 183 -14.94 -14.03 -11.55
N ILE A 184 -14.74 -15.02 -12.43
CA ILE A 184 -13.70 -15.03 -13.48
C ILE A 184 -13.94 -13.87 -14.48
N SER A 185 -15.18 -13.66 -14.93
CA SER A 185 -15.53 -12.58 -15.85
C SER A 185 -15.28 -11.18 -15.29
N LYS A 186 -15.24 -11.04 -13.97
CA LYS A 186 -15.07 -9.76 -13.25
C LYS A 186 -13.65 -9.43 -12.80
N ASN A 187 -12.58 -10.09 -13.28
CA ASN A 187 -11.15 -9.77 -13.01
C ASN A 187 -10.27 -10.93 -12.52
N PHE A 188 -10.62 -12.18 -12.80
CA PHE A 188 -9.91 -13.33 -12.23
C PHE A 188 -8.66 -13.82 -13.02
N LEU A 189 -8.33 -13.20 -14.15
CA LEU A 189 -7.28 -13.69 -15.07
C LEU A 189 -5.83 -13.45 -14.61
N ARG A 190 -5.54 -13.24 -13.34
CA ARG A 190 -4.16 -12.98 -12.87
C ARG A 190 -3.69 -13.79 -11.66
N PHE A 191 -4.30 -14.93 -11.38
CA PHE A 191 -3.81 -15.80 -10.30
C PHE A 191 -2.64 -16.73 -10.69
N ASP A 192 -2.23 -16.76 -11.94
CA ASP A 192 -1.13 -17.61 -12.41
C ASP A 192 0.26 -17.21 -11.87
N CYS A 193 0.36 -16.13 -11.12
CA CYS A 193 1.63 -15.64 -10.54
C CYS A 193 1.80 -15.88 -9.04
N PHE A 194 0.95 -16.65 -8.37
CA PHE A 194 1.09 -16.94 -6.93
C PHE A 194 2.25 -17.87 -6.58
N TYR A 195 2.90 -18.46 -7.58
CA TYR A 195 4.03 -19.40 -7.37
C TYR A 195 5.38 -18.72 -7.08
N GLY A 196 5.43 -17.39 -6.94
CA GLY A 196 6.64 -16.68 -6.52
C GLY A 196 6.75 -16.43 -5.01
N ILE A 197 5.84 -16.97 -4.18
CA ILE A 197 6.01 -16.98 -2.72
C ILE A 197 6.98 -18.11 -2.43
N PRO A 198 8.20 -17.84 -1.88
CA PRO A 198 9.09 -18.93 -1.50
C PRO A 198 8.36 -19.83 -0.53
N CYS A 199 8.36 -21.13 -0.84
CA CYS A 199 7.77 -22.17 -0.03
C CYS A 199 8.10 -21.97 1.45
N LEU A 200 7.07 -22.13 2.27
CA LEU A 200 7.19 -22.33 3.70
C LEU A 200 8.20 -23.46 3.97
N CYS A 201 9.38 -23.14 4.41
CA CYS A 201 10.24 -24.05 5.15
C CYS A 201 9.98 -23.92 6.64
#